data_944c76703d4ad4d867095ee27d7418e3
#
_entry.id   944c76703d4ad4d867095ee27d7418e3
#
_cell.length_a   1.000
_cell.length_b   1.000
_cell.length_c   1.000
_cell.angle_alpha   90.00
_cell.angle_beta   90.00
_cell.angle_gamma   90.00
#
_symmetry.space_group_name_H-M   'P 1'
#
loop_
_entity.id
_entity.type
_entity.pdbx_description
1 polymer ?
#
loop_
_entity_poly.entity_id
_entity_poly.type
_entity_poly.pdbx_seq_one_letter_code
_entity_poly.pdbx_strand_id
1 'polypeptide(L)'
;MRQLILDTETTGLDPRQDHRIIEIAVLELVDRRPTGRHLHVKLNPEREIDPGASEVHGMTWDDLRDKPLFRDVAAEFVEFSRGAEWVIHNAPFDVGFLDAELARIEGPRCAELASKVVDTLALARETFPGKRNNLDALCERFGVDNAHRTLHGALLD
;
A
#
# COMPACT_ATOMS: atom_id res chain seq x y z
N MET A 1 -7.62 -8.44 -18.47
CA MET A 1 -8.00 -7.78 -17.21
C MET A 1 -6.75 -7.19 -16.56
N ARG A 2 -6.78 -5.92 -16.26
CA ARG A 2 -5.65 -5.22 -15.63
C ARG A 2 -5.86 -5.12 -14.13
N GLN A 3 -4.92 -5.62 -13.37
CA GLN A 3 -4.91 -5.58 -11.90
C GLN A 3 -3.67 -4.86 -11.39
N LEU A 4 -3.81 -4.21 -10.27
CA LEU A 4 -2.71 -3.58 -9.55
C LEU A 4 -2.63 -4.18 -8.15
N ILE A 5 -1.51 -4.78 -7.82
CA ILE A 5 -1.18 -5.18 -6.45
C ILE A 5 -0.59 -3.95 -5.78
N LEU A 6 -1.21 -3.48 -4.72
CA LEU A 6 -0.87 -2.21 -4.09
C LEU A 6 -0.67 -2.39 -2.58
N ASP A 7 0.36 -1.75 -2.07
CA ASP A 7 0.63 -1.67 -0.64
C ASP A 7 1.25 -0.33 -0.27
N THR A 8 1.05 0.10 0.97
CA THR A 8 1.60 1.35 1.51
C THR A 8 2.24 1.12 2.87
N GLU A 9 3.25 1.94 3.19
CA GLU A 9 3.74 2.12 4.56
C GLU A 9 3.44 3.55 5.00
N THR A 10 3.26 3.74 6.30
CA THR A 10 2.74 4.98 6.88
C THR A 10 3.48 5.39 8.13
N THR A 11 3.24 6.63 8.58
CA THR A 11 3.80 7.14 9.84
C THR A 11 3.06 6.63 11.08
N GLY A 12 1.89 6.04 10.93
CA GLY A 12 1.04 5.55 12.03
C GLY A 12 -0.20 4.85 11.52
N LEU A 13 -1.21 4.68 12.37
CA LEU A 13 -2.33 3.79 12.09
C LEU A 13 -3.61 4.49 11.60
N ASP A 14 -3.75 5.80 11.84
CA ASP A 14 -5.00 6.51 11.54
C ASP A 14 -4.75 7.79 10.74
N PRO A 15 -5.22 7.86 9.48
CA PRO A 15 -5.06 9.05 8.65
C PRO A 15 -5.81 10.27 9.20
N ARG A 16 -6.81 10.07 10.06
CA ARG A 16 -7.55 11.16 10.72
C ARG A 16 -6.74 11.86 11.80
N GLN A 17 -5.63 11.27 12.23
CA GLN A 17 -4.65 11.85 13.16
C GLN A 17 -3.46 12.47 12.43
N ASP A 18 -3.65 12.89 11.17
CA ASP A 18 -2.63 13.47 10.29
C ASP A 18 -1.44 12.54 10.01
N HIS A 19 -1.63 11.24 10.17
CA HIS A 19 -0.63 10.30 9.71
C HIS A 19 -0.57 10.27 8.18
N ARG A 20 0.63 10.05 7.66
CA ARG A 20 0.95 10.21 6.24
C ARG A 20 1.53 8.92 5.67
N ILE A 21 1.38 8.77 4.37
CA ILE A 21 2.04 7.69 3.61
C ILE A 21 3.53 8.02 3.44
N ILE A 22 4.39 7.02 3.64
CA ILE A 22 5.84 7.13 3.45
C ILE A 22 6.40 6.22 2.36
N GLU A 23 5.64 5.23 1.94
CA GLU A 23 6.01 4.37 0.82
C GLU A 23 4.76 3.89 0.10
N ILE A 24 4.83 3.88 -1.23
CA ILE A 24 3.78 3.29 -2.09
C ILE A 24 4.47 2.33 -3.05
N ALA A 25 3.97 1.11 -3.14
CA ALA A 25 4.35 0.16 -4.17
C ALA A 25 3.11 -0.34 -4.92
N VAL A 26 3.19 -0.32 -6.24
CA VAL A 26 2.11 -0.78 -7.13
C VAL A 26 2.74 -1.64 -8.22
N LEU A 27 2.31 -2.88 -8.32
CA LEU A 27 2.75 -3.82 -9.37
C LEU A 27 1.60 -4.10 -10.33
N GLU A 28 1.87 -4.02 -11.62
CA GLU A 28 0.87 -4.29 -12.65
C GLU A 28 0.84 -5.75 -13.05
N LEU A 29 -0.38 -6.30 -13.11
CA LEU A 29 -0.67 -7.59 -13.70
C LEU A 29 -1.68 -7.41 -14.84
N VAL A 30 -1.47 -8.11 -15.93
CA VAL A 30 -2.47 -8.27 -17.00
C VAL A 30 -2.77 -9.76 -17.15
N ASP A 31 -4.04 -10.10 -17.05
CA ASP A 31 -4.49 -11.50 -17.08
C ASP A 31 -3.73 -12.37 -16.07
N ARG A 32 -3.55 -11.83 -14.86
CA ARG A 32 -2.86 -12.44 -13.71
C ARG A 32 -1.37 -12.71 -13.90
N ARG A 33 -0.73 -12.04 -14.86
CA ARG A 33 0.70 -12.15 -15.12
C ARG A 33 1.38 -10.81 -14.92
N PRO A 34 2.49 -10.76 -14.16
CA PRO A 34 3.27 -9.52 -14.03
C PRO A 34 3.72 -9.01 -15.40
N THR A 35 3.55 -7.70 -15.60
CA THR A 35 3.97 -7.04 -16.85
C THR A 35 5.39 -6.46 -16.73
N GLY A 36 5.90 -6.34 -15.52
CA GLY A 36 7.13 -5.60 -15.22
C GLY A 36 6.90 -4.10 -15.00
N ARG A 37 5.74 -3.58 -15.36
CA ARG A 37 5.38 -2.18 -15.04
C ARG A 37 5.03 -2.06 -13.56
N HIS A 38 5.59 -1.06 -12.91
CA HIS A 38 5.38 -0.82 -11.49
C HIS A 38 5.57 0.66 -11.15
N LEU A 39 5.07 1.06 -9.99
CA LEU A 39 5.37 2.32 -9.35
C LEU A 39 5.84 2.01 -7.94
N HIS A 40 7.02 2.48 -7.58
CA HIS A 40 7.56 2.33 -6.24
C HIS A 40 8.23 3.63 -5.83
N VAL A 41 7.75 4.24 -4.76
CA VAL A 41 8.25 5.53 -4.29
C VAL A 41 8.23 5.59 -2.77
N LYS A 42 9.30 6.14 -2.20
CA LYS A 42 9.35 6.58 -0.80
C LYS A 42 9.06 8.07 -0.75
N LEU A 43 8.35 8.49 0.28
CA LEU A 43 7.83 9.85 0.42
C LEU A 43 8.29 10.52 1.70
N ASN A 44 8.48 11.84 1.62
CA ASN A 44 8.63 12.68 2.79
C ASN A 44 7.24 12.93 3.41
N PRO A 45 6.99 12.46 4.65
CA PRO A 45 5.68 12.61 5.28
C PRO A 45 5.42 13.99 5.89
N GLU A 46 6.40 14.89 5.88
CA GLU A 46 6.34 16.22 6.51
C GLU A 46 5.99 16.17 8.01
N ARG A 47 6.29 15.05 8.67
CA ARG A 47 6.07 14.85 10.10
C ARG A 47 6.95 13.73 10.64
N GLU A 48 7.03 13.61 11.95
CA GLU A 48 7.70 12.50 12.60
C GLU A 48 6.95 11.19 12.38
N ILE A 49 7.69 10.09 12.40
CA ILE A 49 7.17 8.73 12.28
C ILE A 49 6.93 8.20 13.69
N ASP A 50 5.76 7.61 13.92
CA ASP A 50 5.49 6.96 15.21
C ASP A 50 6.48 5.82 15.44
N PRO A 51 7.01 5.67 16.69
CA PRO A 51 7.95 4.60 17.00
C PRO A 51 7.44 3.21 16.65
N GLY A 52 6.15 2.94 16.86
CA GLY A 52 5.53 1.67 16.50
C GLY A 52 5.55 1.40 15.00
N ALA A 53 5.39 2.43 14.17
CA ALA A 53 5.50 2.30 12.73
C ALA A 53 6.95 2.06 12.30
N SER A 54 7.90 2.79 12.87
CA SER A 54 9.33 2.59 12.59
C SER A 54 9.82 1.18 12.93
N GLU A 55 9.30 0.57 13.99
CA GLU A 55 9.61 -0.83 14.35
C GLU A 55 9.13 -1.81 13.28
N VAL A 56 8.02 -1.51 12.61
CA VAL A 56 7.43 -2.38 11.58
C VAL A 56 8.18 -2.27 10.25
N HIS A 57 8.42 -1.06 9.74
CA HIS A 57 9.01 -0.86 8.40
C HIS A 57 10.48 -0.43 8.42
N GLY A 58 11.03 -0.04 9.57
CA GLY A 58 12.45 0.30 9.72
C GLY A 58 12.88 1.63 9.10
N MET A 59 11.96 2.41 8.53
CA MET A 59 12.29 3.72 7.95
C MET A 59 12.31 4.81 9.01
N THR A 60 13.25 5.76 8.89
CA THR A 60 13.43 6.89 9.78
C THR A 60 13.19 8.21 9.06
N TRP A 61 13.03 9.29 9.83
CA TRP A 61 12.95 10.63 9.26
C TRP A 61 14.15 10.97 8.37
N ASP A 62 15.37 10.60 8.80
CA ASP A 62 16.56 10.85 8.00
C ASP A 62 16.54 10.14 6.64
N ASP A 63 15.90 8.97 6.56
CA ASP A 63 15.74 8.24 5.30
C ASP A 63 14.76 8.94 4.34
N LEU A 64 13.79 9.69 4.87
CA LEU A 64 12.64 10.20 4.12
C LEU A 64 12.64 11.71 3.88
N ARG A 65 13.40 12.47 4.65
CA ARG A 65 13.40 13.95 4.59
C ARG A 65 13.74 14.53 3.22
N ASP A 66 14.54 13.80 2.44
CA ASP A 66 14.97 14.21 1.08
C ASP A 66 14.12 13.59 -0.03
N LYS A 67 13.08 12.85 0.34
CA LYS A 67 12.19 12.20 -0.63
C LYS A 67 11.12 13.18 -1.12
N PRO A 68 10.51 12.90 -2.30
CA PRO A 68 9.44 13.74 -2.80
C PRO A 68 8.23 13.72 -1.85
N LEU A 69 7.42 14.77 -1.93
CA LEU A 69 6.13 14.83 -1.25
C LEU A 69 5.09 14.04 -2.04
N PHE A 70 4.02 13.61 -1.39
CA PHE A 70 2.92 12.93 -2.09
C PHE A 70 2.39 13.77 -3.28
N ARG A 71 2.23 15.08 -3.11
CA ARG A 71 1.77 15.98 -4.19
C ARG A 71 2.66 15.96 -5.43
N ASP A 72 3.96 15.64 -5.26
CA ASP A 72 4.91 15.60 -6.38
C ASP A 72 4.74 14.34 -7.24
N VAL A 73 4.20 13.26 -6.67
CA VAL A 73 4.03 11.96 -7.33
C VAL A 73 2.56 11.62 -7.60
N ALA A 74 1.64 12.44 -7.12
CA ALA A 74 0.21 12.16 -7.17
C ALA A 74 -0.31 12.00 -8.60
N ALA A 75 0.11 12.84 -9.53
CA ALA A 75 -0.33 12.75 -10.93
C ALA A 75 0.08 11.43 -11.56
N GLU A 76 1.30 10.97 -11.33
CA GLU A 76 1.81 9.68 -11.79
C GLU A 76 1.02 8.52 -11.17
N PHE A 77 0.77 8.58 -9.87
CA PHE A 77 -0.04 7.58 -9.16
C PHE A 77 -1.46 7.50 -9.73
N VAL A 78 -2.12 8.64 -9.90
CA VAL A 78 -3.49 8.71 -10.43
C VAL A 78 -3.54 8.14 -11.84
N GLU A 79 -2.62 8.50 -12.72
CA GLU A 79 -2.57 8.00 -14.09
C GLU A 79 -2.31 6.49 -14.12
N PHE A 80 -1.33 6.01 -13.35
CA PHE A 80 -0.98 4.61 -13.31
C PHE A 80 -2.11 3.73 -12.77
N SER A 81 -2.84 4.22 -11.77
CA SER A 81 -3.83 3.43 -11.03
C SER A 81 -5.25 3.47 -11.60
N ARG A 82 -5.53 4.40 -12.53
CA ARG A 82 -6.87 4.61 -13.07
C ARG A 82 -7.40 3.41 -13.87
N GLY A 83 -8.64 3.02 -13.57
CA GLY A 83 -9.39 2.03 -14.34
C GLY A 83 -9.01 0.57 -14.09
N ALA A 84 -8.02 0.30 -13.26
CA ALA A 84 -7.62 -1.06 -12.90
C ALA A 84 -8.40 -1.60 -11.70
N GLU A 85 -8.46 -2.92 -11.58
CA GLU A 85 -8.85 -3.57 -10.34
C GLU A 85 -7.67 -3.50 -9.35
N TRP A 86 -7.91 -3.00 -8.14
CA TRP A 86 -6.88 -2.92 -7.10
C TRP A 86 -6.99 -4.13 -6.18
N VAL A 87 -5.86 -4.76 -5.90
CA VAL A 87 -5.74 -5.92 -5.01
C VAL A 87 -4.84 -5.53 -3.85
N ILE A 88 -5.41 -5.50 -2.65
CA ILE A 88 -4.74 -4.97 -1.45
C ILE A 88 -5.03 -5.88 -0.27
N HIS A 89 -4.02 -6.16 0.54
CA HIS A 89 -4.20 -6.88 1.80
C HIS A 89 -4.58 -5.90 2.91
N ASN A 90 -5.78 -6.02 3.44
CA ASN A 90 -6.41 -5.07 4.36
C ASN A 90 -6.68 -3.71 3.67
N ALA A 91 -7.40 -3.75 2.58
CA ALA A 91 -7.67 -2.61 1.71
C ALA A 91 -8.21 -1.35 2.42
N PRO A 92 -9.10 -1.42 3.43
CA PRO A 92 -9.56 -0.21 4.12
C PRO A 92 -8.44 0.65 4.70
N PHE A 93 -7.35 0.04 5.14
CA PHE A 93 -6.19 0.78 5.66
C PHE A 93 -5.54 1.62 4.56
N ASP A 94 -5.11 1.01 3.47
CA ASP A 94 -4.42 1.70 2.37
C ASP A 94 -5.32 2.70 1.64
N VAL A 95 -6.55 2.31 1.37
CA VAL A 95 -7.54 3.19 0.73
C VAL A 95 -7.83 4.41 1.60
N GLY A 96 -7.95 4.24 2.91
CA GLY A 96 -8.14 5.36 3.84
C GLY A 96 -6.99 6.34 3.83
N PHE A 97 -5.75 5.88 3.81
CA PHE A 97 -4.56 6.73 3.72
C PHE A 97 -4.44 7.40 2.34
N LEU A 98 -4.69 6.67 1.26
CA LEU A 98 -4.66 7.23 -0.09
C LEU A 98 -5.75 8.29 -0.29
N ASP A 99 -6.96 8.04 0.18
CA ASP A 99 -8.03 9.04 0.12
C ASP A 99 -7.68 10.31 0.92
N ALA A 100 -7.06 10.17 2.09
CA ALA A 100 -6.62 11.31 2.88
C ALA A 100 -5.53 12.12 2.15
N GLU A 101 -4.55 11.46 1.55
CA GLU A 101 -3.50 12.12 0.77
C GLU A 101 -4.08 12.83 -0.46
N LEU A 102 -4.94 12.18 -1.21
CA LEU A 102 -5.59 12.76 -2.39
C LEU A 102 -6.49 13.93 -2.02
N ALA A 103 -7.22 13.86 -0.90
CA ALA A 103 -8.05 14.96 -0.44
C ALA A 103 -7.25 16.23 -0.10
N ARG A 104 -6.02 16.10 0.37
CA ARG A 104 -5.13 17.24 0.66
C ARG A 104 -4.78 18.06 -0.58
N ILE A 105 -4.82 17.44 -1.75
CA ILE A 105 -4.52 18.07 -3.05
C ILE A 105 -5.76 18.24 -3.93
N GLU A 106 -6.94 18.09 -3.35
CA GLU A 106 -8.23 18.18 -4.07
C GLU A 106 -8.29 17.20 -5.26
N GLY A 107 -7.66 16.02 -5.10
CA GLY A 107 -7.64 14.97 -6.11
C GLY A 107 -8.85 14.04 -6.04
N PRO A 108 -8.91 13.07 -6.97
CA PRO A 108 -9.99 12.09 -7.00
C PRO A 108 -9.92 11.14 -5.80
N ARG A 109 -11.05 10.53 -5.47
CA ARG A 109 -11.09 9.45 -4.46
C ARG A 109 -10.69 8.12 -5.09
N CYS A 110 -10.20 7.21 -4.27
CA CYS A 110 -9.85 5.85 -4.73
C CYS A 110 -11.01 5.15 -5.44
N ALA A 111 -12.24 5.35 -4.96
CA ALA A 111 -13.45 4.79 -5.59
C ALA A 111 -13.71 5.32 -7.01
N GLU A 112 -13.15 6.47 -7.36
CA GLU A 112 -13.24 7.05 -8.70
C GLU A 112 -12.10 6.56 -9.61
N LEU A 113 -11.01 6.06 -9.03
CA LEU A 113 -9.83 5.57 -9.74
C LEU A 113 -9.92 4.08 -10.03
N ALA A 114 -10.18 3.27 -9.02
CA ALA A 114 -10.26 1.82 -9.14
C ALA A 114 -11.56 1.39 -9.80
N SER A 115 -11.50 0.44 -10.73
CA SER A 115 -12.71 -0.20 -11.25
C SER A 115 -13.37 -1.10 -10.19
N LYS A 116 -12.54 -1.66 -9.30
CA LYS A 116 -12.94 -2.50 -8.18
C LYS A 116 -11.78 -2.56 -7.19
N VAL A 117 -12.07 -2.73 -5.93
CA VAL A 117 -11.07 -3.02 -4.88
C VAL A 117 -11.33 -4.41 -4.32
N VAL A 118 -10.30 -5.26 -4.37
CA VAL A 118 -10.30 -6.61 -3.78
C VAL A 118 -9.45 -6.58 -2.53
N ASP A 119 -10.04 -6.90 -1.39
CA ASP A 119 -9.35 -7.03 -0.11
C ASP A 119 -8.98 -8.49 0.13
N THR A 120 -7.70 -8.82 0.00
CA THR A 120 -7.22 -10.19 0.18
C THR A 120 -7.30 -10.68 1.62
N LEU A 121 -7.29 -9.76 2.61
CA LEU A 121 -7.54 -10.13 4.00
C LEU A 121 -8.99 -10.59 4.21
N ALA A 122 -9.96 -9.85 3.65
CA ALA A 122 -11.37 -10.22 3.71
C ALA A 122 -11.62 -11.58 3.04
N LEU A 123 -11.05 -11.80 1.84
CA LEU A 123 -11.13 -13.08 1.16
C LEU A 123 -10.52 -14.21 1.98
N ALA A 124 -9.38 -13.99 2.61
CA ALA A 124 -8.72 -14.99 3.43
C ALA A 124 -9.58 -15.36 4.67
N ARG A 125 -10.22 -14.38 5.29
CA ARG A 125 -11.13 -14.62 6.44
C ARG A 125 -12.34 -15.44 6.06
N GLU A 126 -12.88 -15.23 4.87
CA GLU A 126 -13.98 -16.02 4.33
C GLU A 126 -13.55 -17.46 4.01
N THR A 127 -12.36 -17.62 3.43
CA THR A 127 -11.82 -18.91 2.99
C THR A 127 -11.29 -19.74 4.16
N PHE A 128 -10.66 -19.08 5.14
CA PHE A 128 -10.01 -19.72 6.28
C PHE A 128 -10.53 -19.14 7.61
N PRO A 129 -11.82 -19.32 7.94
CA PRO A 129 -12.40 -18.76 9.15
C PRO A 129 -11.70 -19.30 10.41
N GLY A 130 -11.48 -18.43 11.40
CA GLY A 130 -10.87 -18.79 12.68
C GLY A 130 -9.36 -19.02 12.63
N LYS A 131 -8.71 -18.80 11.47
CA LYS A 131 -7.25 -18.91 11.31
C LYS A 131 -6.60 -17.53 11.23
N ARG A 132 -5.27 -17.49 11.45
CA ARG A 132 -4.50 -16.29 11.15
C ARG A 132 -4.46 -16.06 9.63
N ASN A 133 -4.69 -14.82 9.22
CA ASN A 133 -4.79 -14.43 7.81
C ASN A 133 -3.93 -13.20 7.49
N ASN A 134 -2.91 -12.89 8.32
CA ASN A 134 -1.89 -11.91 7.95
C ASN A 134 -1.05 -12.43 6.76
N LEU A 135 -0.27 -11.56 6.14
CA LEU A 135 0.52 -11.94 4.96
C LEU A 135 1.49 -13.11 5.25
N ASP A 136 2.17 -13.10 6.40
CA ASP A 136 3.08 -14.19 6.76
C ASP A 136 2.35 -15.53 6.88
N ALA A 137 1.19 -15.54 7.50
CA ALA A 137 0.37 -16.76 7.63
C ALA A 137 -0.11 -17.26 6.26
N LEU A 138 -0.46 -16.36 5.34
CA LEU A 138 -0.87 -16.73 3.99
C LEU A 138 0.32 -17.23 3.16
N CYS A 139 1.48 -16.62 3.28
CA CYS A 139 2.70 -17.09 2.62
C CYS A 139 3.04 -18.52 3.06
N GLU A 140 2.98 -18.80 4.38
CA GLU A 140 3.19 -20.14 4.89
C GLU A 140 2.16 -21.14 4.34
N ARG A 141 0.89 -20.76 4.35
CA ARG A 141 -0.22 -21.62 3.91
C ARG A 141 -0.16 -21.94 2.42
N PHE A 142 0.24 -20.99 1.60
CA PHE A 142 0.33 -21.14 0.15
C PHE A 142 1.73 -21.51 -0.35
N GLY A 143 2.70 -21.71 0.53
CA GLY A 143 4.06 -22.07 0.16
C GLY A 143 4.80 -20.94 -0.57
N VAL A 144 4.48 -19.69 -0.29
CA VAL A 144 5.17 -18.53 -0.83
C VAL A 144 6.39 -18.22 0.02
N ASP A 145 7.56 -18.12 -0.60
CA ASP A 145 8.80 -17.79 0.07
C ASP A 145 8.81 -16.31 0.48
N ASN A 146 8.85 -16.05 1.78
CA ASN A 146 8.95 -14.72 2.37
C ASN A 146 10.20 -14.56 3.26
N ALA A 147 11.22 -15.38 3.05
CA ALA A 147 12.44 -15.40 3.87
C ALA A 147 13.18 -14.04 3.89
N HIS A 148 12.99 -13.21 2.86
CA HIS A 148 13.60 -11.88 2.76
C HIS A 148 12.83 -10.80 3.51
N ARG A 149 11.63 -11.10 3.99
CA ARG A 149 10.72 -10.16 4.64
C ARG A 149 10.99 -10.12 6.15
N THR A 150 12.07 -9.46 6.56
CA THR A 150 12.40 -9.25 7.97
C THR A 150 11.71 -8.02 8.56
N LEU A 151 11.46 -7.02 7.73
CA LEU A 151 10.68 -5.82 8.03
C LEU A 151 9.54 -5.69 7.02
N HIS A 152 8.49 -4.97 7.39
CA HIS A 152 7.47 -4.59 6.42
C HIS A 152 8.03 -3.57 5.44
N GLY A 153 7.65 -3.69 4.19
CA GLY A 153 7.98 -2.75 3.14
C GLY A 153 6.99 -2.91 2.00
N ALA A 154 6.50 -1.79 1.47
CA ALA A 154 5.41 -1.82 0.51
C ALA A 154 5.73 -2.68 -0.73
N LEU A 155 6.99 -2.72 -1.15
CA LEU A 155 7.40 -3.55 -2.28
C LEU A 155 7.56 -5.03 -1.91
N LEU A 156 7.85 -5.34 -0.62
CA LEU A 156 8.01 -6.69 -0.12
C LEU A 156 6.69 -7.36 0.24
N ASP A 157 5.73 -6.56 0.70
CA ASP A 157 4.41 -7.01 1.16
C ASP A 157 3.45 -7.20 -0.01
#